data_293eb19410a262dfdc905c7e02559c57
#
_entry.id   293eb19410a262dfdc905c7e02559c57
#
_cell.length_a   1.000
_cell.length_b   1.000
_cell.length_c   1.000
_cell.angle_alpha   90.00
_cell.angle_beta   90.00
_cell.angle_gamma   90.00
#
_symmetry.space_group_name_H-M   'P 1'
#
loop_
_entity.id
_entity.type
_entity.pdbx_description
1 polymer ?
#
loop_
_entity_poly.entity_id
_entity_poly.type
_entity_poly.pdbx_seq_one_letter_code
_entity_poly.pdbx_strand_id
1 'polypeptide(L)'
;MFVAFFCRSGANYRWDCQRQSYDILQTEADMDCILQKLNKGLGKIIQTAALTALASAGFIPFSCRMTNEGIKLIRSDAPPPAITDFRVTEKNGARIAFTKKVLLKDAALEPELAVSGIEYFFEPSAGNPALYFVDIKFDGAFAAGKKYHLRGIAEDETGNSLTFSLPLEGLNYEIPELEITEVHNRKGTAKDKSVPYPKEEFIEVLVRSDGNLAGLELFSADKNAAIYTFPAIKVKRKDIIVVHLTNADEEGAKDETGDAINLSKTHWYSSDRARDLWNAGKKSCMAKEADVILLRNARDKRILDAFLYAPEAAEDWTSEVLKQAAEEAAAAGKWSGADINSAAKSDGIVPSKSFVKSGRKNAASAWSITKSRGESAGRV
;
A
#
# COMPACT_ATOMS: atom_id res chain seq x y z
N MET A 1 -26.92 18.96 4.91
CA MET A 1 -25.51 19.13 4.58
C MET A 1 -24.70 18.87 5.85
N PHE A 2 -24.23 17.66 6.05
CA PHE A 2 -23.46 17.28 7.24
C PHE A 2 -21.98 17.45 6.94
N VAL A 3 -21.30 18.27 7.72
CA VAL A 3 -19.83 18.39 7.71
C VAL A 3 -19.32 17.48 8.83
N ALA A 4 -18.64 16.42 8.49
CA ALA A 4 -17.98 15.55 9.45
C ALA A 4 -16.59 16.11 9.79
N PHE A 5 -16.40 16.51 11.04
CA PHE A 5 -15.09 16.85 11.60
C PHE A 5 -14.43 15.56 12.10
N PHE A 6 -13.32 15.17 11.49
CA PHE A 6 -12.41 14.19 12.08
C PHE A 6 -11.34 14.92 12.90
N CYS A 7 -11.44 14.88 14.23
CA CYS A 7 -10.33 15.20 15.11
C CYS A 7 -9.49 13.94 15.35
N ARG A 8 -8.25 13.96 14.89
CA ARG A 8 -7.23 12.97 15.28
C ARG A 8 -6.33 13.62 16.33
N SER A 9 -6.35 13.11 17.54
CA SER A 9 -5.41 13.48 18.60
C SER A 9 -4.04 12.87 18.34
N GLY A 10 -3.02 13.71 18.24
CA GLY A 10 -1.63 13.30 18.15
C GLY A 10 -0.73 14.53 18.12
N ALA A 11 0.22 14.58 19.04
CA ALA A 11 1.01 15.72 19.40
C ALA A 11 1.77 16.38 18.23
N ASN A 12 1.85 17.74 18.32
CA ASN A 12 2.78 18.62 17.61
C ASN A 12 2.53 18.87 16.10
N TYR A 13 1.39 19.50 15.78
CA TYR A 13 1.31 20.39 14.61
C TYR A 13 0.46 21.61 14.97
N ARG A 14 1.14 22.76 15.05
CA ARG A 14 0.48 24.06 15.18
C ARG A 14 0.04 24.47 13.78
N TRP A 15 -1.26 24.28 13.51
CA TRP A 15 -1.87 24.78 12.28
C TRP A 15 -2.18 26.25 12.45
N ASP A 16 -1.73 27.05 11.50
CA ASP A 16 -2.05 28.47 11.41
C ASP A 16 -3.48 28.63 10.91
N CYS A 17 -4.42 28.69 11.84
CA CYS A 17 -5.86 28.81 11.60
C CYS A 17 -6.31 30.15 11.00
N GLN A 18 -5.37 31.11 10.81
CA GLN A 18 -5.76 32.46 10.36
C GLN A 18 -5.89 32.57 8.83
N ARG A 19 -5.35 31.66 8.03
CA ARG A 19 -5.42 31.78 6.56
C ARG A 19 -6.66 31.13 5.93
N GLN A 20 -7.27 30.16 6.58
CA GLN A 20 -8.48 29.50 6.02
C GLN A 20 -9.79 30.19 6.40
N SER A 21 -9.83 30.99 7.46
CA SER A 21 -11.04 31.76 7.83
C SER A 21 -11.32 32.94 6.89
N TYR A 22 -10.33 33.45 6.17
CA TYR A 22 -10.54 34.56 5.22
C TYR A 22 -11.23 34.15 3.92
N ASP A 23 -10.95 32.96 3.43
CA ASP A 23 -11.56 32.45 2.17
C ASP A 23 -13.01 32.00 2.37
N ILE A 24 -13.39 31.55 3.58
CA ILE A 24 -14.78 31.17 3.88
C ILE A 24 -15.67 32.41 4.07
N LEU A 25 -15.13 33.46 4.65
CA LEU A 25 -15.90 34.71 4.85
C LEU A 25 -16.12 35.45 3.53
N GLN A 26 -15.24 35.32 2.54
CA GLN A 26 -15.41 35.93 1.24
C GLN A 26 -16.46 35.21 0.38
N THR A 27 -16.59 33.89 0.52
CA THR A 27 -17.62 33.11 -0.18
C THR A 27 -19.02 33.31 0.42
N GLU A 28 -19.15 33.56 1.70
CA GLU A 28 -20.46 33.92 2.33
C GLU A 28 -20.93 35.34 1.92
N ALA A 29 -20.03 36.31 1.87
CA ALA A 29 -20.34 37.65 1.41
C ALA A 29 -20.76 37.73 -0.06
N ASP A 30 -20.15 36.89 -0.94
CA ASP A 30 -20.54 36.79 -2.32
C ASP A 30 -21.88 36.06 -2.53
N MET A 31 -22.22 35.09 -1.69
CA MET A 31 -23.54 34.43 -1.71
C MET A 31 -24.67 35.36 -1.26
N ASP A 32 -24.45 36.18 -0.24
CA ASP A 32 -25.44 37.14 0.19
C ASP A 32 -25.73 38.24 -0.84
N CYS A 33 -24.68 38.63 -1.60
CA CYS A 33 -24.83 39.58 -2.71
C CYS A 33 -25.62 38.97 -3.89
N ILE A 34 -25.49 37.70 -4.16
CA ILE A 34 -26.24 36.99 -5.20
C ILE A 34 -27.68 36.77 -4.75
N LEU A 35 -27.93 36.43 -3.47
CA LEU A 35 -29.27 36.25 -2.92
C LEU A 35 -30.06 37.58 -2.88
N GLN A 36 -29.41 38.69 -2.57
CA GLN A 36 -30.07 40.00 -2.60
C GLN A 36 -30.42 40.48 -4.00
N LYS A 37 -29.64 40.12 -5.01
CA LYS A 37 -29.94 40.43 -6.45
C LYS A 37 -31.06 39.55 -7.02
N LEU A 38 -31.18 38.31 -6.56
CA LEU A 38 -32.27 37.40 -6.94
C LEU A 38 -33.63 37.78 -6.27
N ASN A 39 -33.57 38.36 -5.09
CA ASN A 39 -34.80 38.70 -4.33
C ASN A 39 -35.53 39.96 -4.85
N LYS A 40 -34.92 40.80 -5.68
CA LYS A 40 -35.56 41.98 -6.28
C LYS A 40 -36.31 41.70 -7.59
N GLY A 41 -36.11 40.52 -8.21
CA GLY A 41 -36.72 40.16 -9.48
C GLY A 41 -37.87 39.15 -9.44
N LEU A 42 -38.06 38.42 -8.33
CA LEU A 42 -38.96 37.24 -8.26
C LEU A 42 -40.09 37.35 -7.23
N GLY A 43 -40.44 38.53 -6.80
CA GLY A 43 -41.39 38.77 -5.70
C GLY A 43 -42.84 38.37 -5.92
N LYS A 44 -43.25 37.78 -7.01
CA LYS A 44 -44.65 37.35 -7.26
C LYS A 44 -44.83 35.89 -7.76
N ILE A 45 -43.79 35.21 -8.12
CA ILE A 45 -43.89 33.82 -8.67
C ILE A 45 -43.65 32.78 -7.58
N ILE A 46 -42.90 33.10 -6.52
CA ILE A 46 -42.51 32.14 -5.47
C ILE A 46 -43.62 31.91 -4.43
N GLN A 47 -44.53 32.87 -4.20
CA GLN A 47 -45.64 32.66 -3.24
C GLN A 47 -46.67 31.64 -3.71
N THR A 48 -46.87 31.46 -4.99
CA THR A 48 -47.83 30.46 -5.53
C THR A 48 -47.20 29.03 -5.60
N ALA A 49 -45.89 28.92 -5.74
CA ALA A 49 -45.21 27.62 -5.77
C ALA A 49 -44.99 27.02 -4.36
N ALA A 50 -44.84 27.85 -3.34
CA ALA A 50 -44.67 27.40 -1.95
C ALA A 50 -45.98 26.83 -1.34
N LEU A 51 -47.13 27.30 -1.74
CA LEU A 51 -48.42 26.76 -1.23
C LEU A 51 -48.80 25.42 -1.89
N THR A 52 -48.37 25.16 -3.12
CA THR A 52 -48.58 23.88 -3.77
C THR A 52 -47.62 22.80 -3.30
N ALA A 53 -46.41 23.16 -2.85
CA ALA A 53 -45.43 22.22 -2.30
C ALA A 53 -45.77 21.71 -0.90
N LEU A 54 -46.48 22.50 -0.09
CA LEU A 54 -46.92 22.08 1.25
C LEU A 54 -48.16 21.16 1.21
N ALA A 55 -48.96 21.20 0.17
CA ALA A 55 -50.11 20.31 0.03
C ALA A 55 -49.74 18.91 -0.47
N SER A 56 -48.52 18.72 -1.06
CA SER A 56 -48.04 17.44 -1.53
C SER A 56 -47.13 16.71 -0.52
N ALA A 57 -46.76 17.35 0.59
CA ALA A 57 -45.93 16.75 1.64
C ALA A 57 -46.71 15.84 2.62
N GLY A 58 -48.04 15.72 2.45
CA GLY A 58 -48.91 14.92 3.33
C GLY A 58 -49.15 13.48 2.88
N PHE A 59 -48.68 13.08 1.70
CA PHE A 59 -48.77 11.69 1.25
C PHE A 59 -47.37 11.06 1.22
N ILE A 60 -46.97 10.48 2.36
CA ILE A 60 -45.93 9.46 2.34
C ILE A 60 -46.56 8.27 1.60
N PRO A 61 -46.10 7.90 0.39
CA PRO A 61 -46.60 6.68 -0.25
C PRO A 61 -46.09 5.51 0.62
N PHE A 62 -47.00 4.88 1.36
CA PHE A 62 -46.73 3.51 1.83
C PHE A 62 -46.52 2.67 0.60
N SER A 63 -45.30 2.34 0.29
CA SER A 63 -44.95 1.44 -0.79
C SER A 63 -45.34 0.04 -0.38
N CYS A 64 -46.58 -0.31 -0.64
CA CYS A 64 -47.08 -1.71 -0.59
C CYS A 64 -46.55 -2.42 -1.82
N ARG A 65 -45.50 -3.22 -1.70
CA ARG A 65 -45.18 -4.23 -2.72
C ARG A 65 -46.15 -5.40 -2.55
N MET A 66 -47.10 -5.52 -3.45
CA MET A 66 -47.88 -6.74 -3.59
C MET A 66 -46.99 -7.81 -4.24
N THR A 67 -46.62 -8.82 -3.47
CA THR A 67 -46.11 -10.08 -3.99
C THR A 67 -47.25 -11.08 -4.09
N ASN A 68 -47.12 -12.17 -4.87
CA ASN A 68 -48.10 -13.25 -4.94
C ASN A 68 -48.38 -13.95 -3.60
N GLU A 69 -47.71 -13.54 -2.51
CA GLU A 69 -47.82 -14.09 -1.16
C GLU A 69 -48.55 -13.14 -0.18
N GLY A 70 -49.18 -12.04 -0.64
CA GLY A 70 -49.86 -11.06 0.20
C GLY A 70 -49.05 -9.84 0.58
N ILE A 71 -49.65 -8.90 1.31
CA ILE A 71 -49.03 -7.65 1.74
C ILE A 71 -48.00 -7.95 2.84
N LYS A 72 -46.73 -7.85 2.53
CA LYS A 72 -45.67 -7.86 3.52
C LYS A 72 -45.54 -6.46 4.12
N LEU A 73 -45.92 -6.26 5.36
CA LEU A 73 -45.63 -5.04 6.11
C LEU A 73 -44.12 -4.98 6.34
N ILE A 74 -43.44 -4.08 5.64
CA ILE A 74 -42.04 -3.80 5.91
C ILE A 74 -42.01 -3.01 7.23
N ARG A 75 -41.47 -3.59 8.31
CA ARG A 75 -41.19 -2.88 9.54
C ARG A 75 -40.10 -1.84 9.25
N SER A 76 -40.48 -0.57 9.15
CA SER A 76 -39.59 0.55 8.83
C SER A 76 -38.53 0.85 9.89
N ASP A 77 -38.65 0.24 11.06
CA ASP A 77 -37.81 0.45 12.25
C ASP A 77 -36.66 -0.54 12.40
N ALA A 78 -36.56 -1.58 11.56
CA ALA A 78 -35.41 -2.45 11.55
C ALA A 78 -34.28 -1.85 10.68
N PRO A 79 -33.09 -1.54 11.25
CA PRO A 79 -31.99 -0.98 10.47
C PRO A 79 -31.58 -1.96 9.37
N PRO A 80 -31.11 -1.49 8.19
CA PRO A 80 -30.62 -2.37 7.13
C PRO A 80 -29.41 -3.18 7.63
N PRO A 81 -29.05 -4.30 6.93
CA PRO A 81 -27.82 -5.02 7.23
C PRO A 81 -26.62 -4.10 7.04
N ALA A 82 -25.59 -4.27 7.87
CA ALA A 82 -24.33 -3.55 7.77
C ALA A 82 -23.15 -4.53 7.70
N ILE A 83 -22.11 -4.16 6.96
CA ILE A 83 -20.85 -4.90 6.89
C ILE A 83 -19.98 -4.48 8.06
N THR A 84 -19.47 -5.47 8.81
CA THR A 84 -18.59 -5.27 9.98
C THR A 84 -17.15 -5.65 9.69
N ASP A 85 -16.92 -6.61 8.79
CA ASP A 85 -15.58 -7.04 8.38
C ASP A 85 -15.59 -7.51 6.92
N PHE A 86 -14.45 -7.36 6.25
CA PHE A 86 -14.22 -7.86 4.90
C PHE A 86 -12.76 -8.26 4.74
N ARG A 87 -12.51 -9.47 4.24
CA ARG A 87 -11.16 -9.96 4.03
C ARG A 87 -11.06 -10.99 2.91
N VAL A 88 -9.90 -11.04 2.26
CA VAL A 88 -9.51 -12.14 1.38
C VAL A 88 -9.13 -13.33 2.24
N THR A 89 -9.71 -14.49 2.00
CA THR A 89 -9.50 -15.72 2.77
C THR A 89 -8.56 -16.71 2.09
N GLU A 90 -8.64 -16.77 0.75
CA GLU A 90 -7.91 -17.73 -0.08
C GLU A 90 -7.48 -17.08 -1.39
N LYS A 91 -6.74 -17.82 -2.23
CA LYS A 91 -6.31 -17.36 -3.57
C LYS A 91 -7.47 -16.85 -4.43
N ASN A 92 -8.67 -17.38 -4.22
CA ASN A 92 -9.88 -17.09 -4.98
C ASN A 92 -11.10 -16.90 -4.10
N GLY A 93 -10.93 -16.54 -2.83
CA GLY A 93 -12.03 -16.43 -1.88
C GLY A 93 -11.99 -15.13 -1.07
N ALA A 94 -13.18 -14.61 -0.78
CA ALA A 94 -13.37 -13.46 0.09
C ALA A 94 -14.50 -13.71 1.09
N ARG A 95 -14.35 -13.21 2.32
CA ARG A 95 -15.35 -13.30 3.39
C ARG A 95 -15.86 -11.92 3.74
N ILE A 96 -17.17 -11.80 3.85
CA ILE A 96 -17.87 -10.61 4.35
C ILE A 96 -18.58 -10.97 5.64
N ALA A 97 -18.43 -10.15 6.68
CA ALA A 97 -19.18 -10.27 7.93
C ALA A 97 -20.30 -9.22 7.97
N PHE A 98 -21.51 -9.66 8.33
CA PHE A 98 -22.69 -8.82 8.43
C PHE A 98 -23.24 -8.81 9.87
N THR A 99 -23.91 -7.70 10.22
CA THR A 99 -24.62 -7.55 11.50
C THR A 99 -25.86 -8.40 11.61
N LYS A 100 -26.35 -8.95 10.50
CA LYS A 100 -27.58 -9.74 10.38
C LYS A 100 -27.42 -10.85 9.35
N LYS A 101 -28.30 -11.85 9.42
CA LYS A 101 -28.42 -12.84 8.35
C LYS A 101 -28.88 -12.16 7.06
N VAL A 102 -28.16 -12.41 5.98
CA VAL A 102 -28.43 -11.85 4.65
C VAL A 102 -28.40 -12.93 3.59
N LEU A 103 -29.06 -12.65 2.48
CA LEU A 103 -28.93 -13.38 1.21
C LEU A 103 -28.30 -12.42 0.18
N LEU A 104 -27.22 -12.82 -0.46
CA LEU A 104 -26.68 -12.08 -1.59
C LEU A 104 -27.60 -12.27 -2.81
N LYS A 105 -28.16 -11.18 -3.30
CA LYS A 105 -28.99 -11.15 -4.51
C LYS A 105 -28.15 -10.99 -5.76
N ASP A 106 -27.00 -10.31 -5.62
CA ASP A 106 -26.04 -10.08 -6.67
C ASP A 106 -24.64 -10.01 -6.07
N ALA A 107 -23.66 -10.54 -6.77
CA ALA A 107 -22.24 -10.42 -6.42
C ALA A 107 -21.39 -10.48 -7.70
N ALA A 108 -20.62 -9.46 -7.94
CA ALA A 108 -19.74 -9.34 -9.09
C ALA A 108 -18.37 -8.79 -8.69
N LEU A 109 -17.32 -9.24 -9.35
CA LEU A 109 -15.96 -8.77 -9.16
C LEU A 109 -15.48 -7.97 -10.38
N GLU A 110 -14.88 -6.82 -10.15
CA GLU A 110 -14.26 -6.00 -11.20
C GLU A 110 -12.76 -5.80 -10.92
N PRO A 111 -11.84 -6.09 -11.83
CA PRO A 111 -12.06 -6.75 -13.14
C PRO A 111 -12.61 -8.16 -12.98
N GLU A 112 -13.40 -8.60 -13.95
CA GLU A 112 -14.27 -9.75 -13.86
C GLU A 112 -13.53 -11.07 -13.57
N LEU A 113 -13.97 -11.76 -12.53
CA LEU A 113 -13.82 -13.18 -12.28
C LEU A 113 -15.22 -13.68 -11.89
N ALA A 114 -15.68 -14.75 -12.53
CA ALA A 114 -16.99 -15.30 -12.26
C ALA A 114 -17.07 -15.83 -10.81
N VAL A 115 -18.22 -15.63 -10.18
CA VAL A 115 -18.52 -16.22 -8.87
C VAL A 115 -18.79 -17.71 -9.07
N SER A 116 -18.00 -18.56 -8.41
CA SER A 116 -18.14 -20.03 -8.48
C SER A 116 -18.91 -20.62 -7.31
N GLY A 117 -19.03 -19.91 -6.21
CA GLY A 117 -19.75 -20.38 -5.03
C GLY A 117 -19.99 -19.30 -4.00
N ILE A 118 -21.09 -19.43 -3.26
CA ILE A 118 -21.43 -18.59 -2.11
C ILE A 118 -21.86 -19.52 -0.97
N GLU A 119 -21.17 -19.40 0.17
CA GLU A 119 -21.46 -20.16 1.37
C GLU A 119 -21.80 -19.21 2.53
N TYR A 120 -22.77 -19.60 3.36
CA TYR A 120 -23.26 -18.78 4.48
C TYR A 120 -22.96 -19.47 5.79
N PHE A 121 -22.36 -18.74 6.74
CA PHE A 121 -21.99 -19.23 8.05
C PHE A 121 -22.54 -18.33 9.15
N PHE A 122 -22.77 -18.94 10.30
CA PHE A 122 -23.16 -18.26 11.51
C PHE A 122 -22.20 -18.64 12.63
N GLU A 123 -21.56 -17.67 13.22
CA GLU A 123 -20.74 -17.87 14.42
C GLU A 123 -21.40 -17.19 15.61
N PRO A 124 -21.96 -17.98 16.57
CA PRO A 124 -22.45 -17.42 17.82
C PRO A 124 -21.26 -16.92 18.64
N SER A 125 -21.26 -15.65 18.99
CA SER A 125 -20.22 -15.04 19.83
C SER A 125 -20.70 -14.91 21.25
N ALA A 126 -19.98 -15.51 22.21
CA ALA A 126 -20.26 -15.34 23.64
C ALA A 126 -19.93 -13.89 24.06
N GLY A 127 -20.95 -13.09 24.31
CA GLY A 127 -20.82 -11.71 24.81
C GLY A 127 -20.76 -10.60 23.76
N ASN A 128 -20.78 -10.92 22.43
CA ASN A 128 -20.88 -9.97 21.34
C ASN A 128 -22.11 -10.28 20.46
N PRO A 129 -22.64 -9.32 19.70
CA PRO A 129 -23.69 -9.62 18.73
C PRO A 129 -23.21 -10.69 17.76
N ALA A 130 -24.06 -11.66 17.48
CA ALA A 130 -23.78 -12.73 16.53
C ALA A 130 -23.38 -12.17 15.17
N LEU A 131 -22.31 -12.71 14.59
CA LEU A 131 -21.86 -12.34 13.24
C LEU A 131 -22.32 -13.37 12.22
N TYR A 132 -22.77 -12.89 11.09
CA TYR A 132 -23.15 -13.67 9.94
C TYR A 132 -22.10 -13.50 8.85
N PHE A 133 -21.51 -14.59 8.40
CA PHE A 133 -20.46 -14.59 7.40
C PHE A 133 -20.99 -15.10 6.07
N VAL A 134 -20.53 -14.48 5.00
CA VAL A 134 -20.73 -14.92 3.62
C VAL A 134 -19.37 -15.10 2.98
N ASP A 135 -19.04 -16.33 2.61
CA ASP A 135 -17.86 -16.68 1.85
C ASP A 135 -18.21 -16.74 0.37
N ILE A 136 -17.47 -16.01 -0.44
CA ILE A 136 -17.63 -15.93 -1.88
C ILE A 136 -16.38 -16.52 -2.52
N LYS A 137 -16.55 -17.50 -3.39
CA LYS A 137 -15.49 -18.11 -4.21
C LYS A 137 -15.62 -17.71 -5.66
N PHE A 138 -14.50 -17.55 -6.31
CA PHE A 138 -14.40 -17.12 -7.70
C PHE A 138 -13.74 -18.19 -8.57
N ASP A 139 -14.07 -18.20 -9.86
CA ASP A 139 -13.40 -19.02 -10.86
C ASP A 139 -12.04 -18.39 -11.20
N GLY A 140 -10.99 -18.95 -10.62
CA GLY A 140 -9.62 -18.47 -10.80
C GLY A 140 -9.10 -17.64 -9.63
N ALA A 141 -7.78 -17.63 -9.50
CA ALA A 141 -7.08 -16.93 -8.43
C ALA A 141 -7.03 -15.40 -8.69
N PHE A 142 -7.11 -14.63 -7.63
CA PHE A 142 -6.79 -13.20 -7.70
C PHE A 142 -5.30 -13.05 -8.10
N ALA A 143 -5.03 -12.25 -9.12
CA ALA A 143 -3.67 -11.96 -9.51
C ALA A 143 -2.97 -11.15 -8.41
N ALA A 144 -1.77 -11.57 -8.01
CA ALA A 144 -1.00 -10.93 -6.96
C ALA A 144 -0.80 -9.44 -7.22
N GLY A 145 -1.10 -8.60 -6.23
CA GLY A 145 -1.00 -7.14 -6.31
C GLY A 145 -2.05 -6.45 -7.20
N LYS A 146 -2.93 -7.21 -7.87
CA LYS A 146 -4.01 -6.65 -8.68
C LYS A 146 -5.15 -6.20 -7.77
N LYS A 147 -5.65 -4.99 -8.01
CA LYS A 147 -6.80 -4.43 -7.29
C LYS A 147 -8.09 -4.84 -7.97
N TYR A 148 -9.07 -5.18 -7.15
CA TYR A 148 -10.41 -5.57 -7.54
C TYR A 148 -11.43 -4.82 -6.69
N HIS A 149 -12.67 -4.77 -7.15
CA HIS A 149 -13.82 -4.29 -6.40
C HIS A 149 -14.90 -5.37 -6.39
N LEU A 150 -15.24 -5.89 -5.22
CA LEU A 150 -16.38 -6.78 -5.03
C LEU A 150 -17.63 -5.93 -4.82
N ARG A 151 -18.54 -5.98 -5.78
CA ARG A 151 -19.83 -5.29 -5.72
C ARG A 151 -20.94 -6.29 -5.48
N GLY A 152 -21.99 -5.86 -4.79
CA GLY A 152 -23.12 -6.72 -4.58
C GLY A 152 -24.29 -6.06 -3.87
N ILE A 153 -25.36 -6.83 -3.74
CA ILE A 153 -26.57 -6.48 -3.01
C ILE A 153 -26.84 -7.59 -2.00
N ALA A 154 -26.88 -7.24 -0.72
CA ALA A 154 -27.28 -8.11 0.38
C ALA A 154 -28.67 -7.72 0.88
N GLU A 155 -29.57 -8.68 1.06
CA GLU A 155 -30.94 -8.47 1.54
C GLU A 155 -31.16 -9.29 2.81
N ASP A 156 -31.73 -8.68 3.86
CA ASP A 156 -32.11 -9.37 5.09
C ASP A 156 -33.49 -10.06 4.95
N GLU A 157 -33.86 -10.84 5.98
CA GLU A 157 -35.14 -11.58 5.99
C GLU A 157 -36.39 -10.68 5.95
N THR A 158 -36.23 -9.39 6.27
CA THR A 158 -37.31 -8.40 6.26
C THR A 158 -37.40 -7.63 4.93
N GLY A 159 -36.49 -7.89 4.00
CA GLY A 159 -36.42 -7.24 2.69
C GLY A 159 -35.65 -5.93 2.66
N ASN A 160 -34.95 -5.56 3.75
CA ASN A 160 -34.03 -4.43 3.73
C ASN A 160 -32.76 -4.83 2.98
N SER A 161 -32.32 -3.97 2.08
CA SER A 161 -31.15 -4.24 1.22
C SER A 161 -29.99 -3.30 1.49
N LEU A 162 -28.78 -3.80 1.32
CA LEU A 162 -27.51 -3.08 1.33
C LEU A 162 -26.81 -3.30 0.00
N THR A 163 -26.58 -2.23 -0.75
CA THR A 163 -25.66 -2.24 -1.89
C THR A 163 -24.26 -1.91 -1.41
N PHE A 164 -23.26 -2.68 -1.81
CA PHE A 164 -21.89 -2.49 -1.38
C PHE A 164 -20.88 -2.53 -2.52
N SER A 165 -19.73 -1.88 -2.31
CA SER A 165 -18.54 -1.97 -3.16
C SER A 165 -17.33 -2.03 -2.25
N LEU A 166 -16.64 -3.17 -2.23
CA LEU A 166 -15.53 -3.49 -1.32
C LEU A 166 -14.25 -3.63 -2.12
N PRO A 167 -13.22 -2.80 -1.87
CA PRO A 167 -11.93 -2.96 -2.52
C PRO A 167 -11.20 -4.17 -1.95
N LEU A 168 -10.58 -4.97 -2.80
CA LEU A 168 -9.67 -6.03 -2.41
C LEU A 168 -8.43 -6.05 -3.32
N GLU A 169 -7.34 -6.60 -2.81
CA GLU A 169 -6.11 -6.80 -3.57
C GLU A 169 -5.73 -8.27 -3.52
N GLY A 170 -5.34 -8.80 -4.68
CA GLY A 170 -4.88 -10.18 -4.78
C GLY A 170 -3.61 -10.40 -3.97
N LEU A 171 -3.61 -11.39 -3.08
CA LEU A 171 -2.49 -11.73 -2.25
C LEU A 171 -1.42 -12.49 -3.04
N ASN A 172 -0.16 -12.21 -2.72
CA ASN A 172 0.97 -12.97 -3.27
C ASN A 172 1.17 -14.26 -2.48
N TYR A 173 0.85 -15.39 -3.07
CA TYR A 173 1.07 -16.73 -2.53
C TYR A 173 2.35 -17.41 -3.07
N GLU A 174 3.05 -16.74 -4.00
CA GLU A 174 4.24 -17.25 -4.68
C GLU A 174 5.45 -16.36 -4.34
N ILE A 175 5.67 -16.12 -3.04
CA ILE A 175 6.78 -15.29 -2.59
C ILE A 175 8.09 -16.04 -2.81
N PRO A 176 9.05 -15.51 -3.63
CA PRO A 176 10.32 -16.16 -3.87
C PRO A 176 11.26 -16.07 -2.64
N GLU A 177 12.23 -16.97 -2.58
CA GLU A 177 13.42 -16.76 -1.75
C GLU A 177 14.29 -15.68 -2.40
N LEU A 178 14.66 -14.67 -1.63
CA LEU A 178 15.41 -13.51 -2.08
C LEU A 178 16.62 -13.27 -1.17
N GLU A 179 17.69 -12.74 -1.74
CA GLU A 179 18.91 -12.42 -1.03
C GLU A 179 19.46 -11.07 -1.48
N ILE A 180 19.71 -10.16 -0.54
CA ILE A 180 20.41 -8.90 -0.80
C ILE A 180 21.89 -9.24 -1.04
N THR A 181 22.45 -8.84 -2.19
CA THR A 181 23.81 -9.18 -2.61
C THR A 181 24.73 -7.99 -2.71
N GLU A 182 24.21 -6.80 -3.01
CA GLU A 182 25.00 -5.56 -3.04
C GLU A 182 24.16 -4.38 -2.54
N VAL A 183 24.79 -3.48 -1.79
CA VAL A 183 24.18 -2.24 -1.29
C VAL A 183 25.10 -1.07 -1.54
N HIS A 184 24.64 -0.07 -2.29
CA HIS A 184 25.33 1.18 -2.54
C HIS A 184 24.55 2.34 -1.89
N ASN A 185 24.99 2.78 -0.72
CA ASN A 185 24.29 3.76 0.12
C ASN A 185 24.83 5.20 0.01
N ARG A 186 25.65 5.49 -1.02
CA ARG A 186 26.30 6.79 -1.18
C ARG A 186 25.98 7.43 -2.52
N LYS A 187 25.06 8.37 -2.54
CA LYS A 187 24.81 9.18 -3.73
C LYS A 187 26.06 10.00 -4.07
N GLY A 188 26.54 9.85 -5.31
CA GLY A 188 27.63 10.64 -5.87
C GLY A 188 27.12 11.91 -6.53
N THR A 189 27.99 12.91 -6.66
CA THR A 189 27.77 14.07 -7.53
C THR A 189 28.47 13.83 -8.86
N ALA A 190 27.78 14.05 -9.97
CA ALA A 190 28.43 14.06 -11.28
C ALA A 190 29.42 15.22 -11.33
N LYS A 191 30.71 14.91 -11.23
CA LYS A 191 31.79 15.89 -11.45
C LYS A 191 32.12 16.07 -12.93
N ASP A 192 31.72 15.11 -13.76
CA ASP A 192 31.98 15.08 -15.17
C ASP A 192 30.71 15.42 -15.95
N LYS A 193 30.72 16.55 -16.68
CA LYS A 193 29.60 16.98 -17.51
C LYS A 193 29.36 16.06 -18.72
N SER A 194 30.31 15.17 -19.04
CA SER A 194 30.14 14.15 -20.07
C SER A 194 29.28 12.98 -19.60
N VAL A 195 29.05 12.89 -18.28
CA VAL A 195 28.21 11.86 -17.67
C VAL A 195 27.01 12.57 -17.03
N PRO A 196 25.86 12.56 -17.69
CA PRO A 196 24.70 13.35 -17.29
C PRO A 196 24.08 12.93 -15.95
N TYR A 197 24.41 11.75 -15.44
CA TYR A 197 23.73 11.18 -14.29
C TYR A 197 24.66 11.00 -13.09
N PRO A 198 24.27 11.46 -11.88
CA PRO A 198 24.99 11.15 -10.67
C PRO A 198 24.93 9.65 -10.37
N LYS A 199 25.93 9.13 -9.67
CA LYS A 199 25.86 7.79 -9.11
C LYS A 199 24.74 7.76 -8.07
N GLU A 200 23.72 6.95 -8.30
CA GLU A 200 22.60 6.80 -7.37
C GLU A 200 22.86 5.70 -6.34
N GLU A 201 22.04 5.73 -5.27
CA GLU A 201 21.94 4.63 -4.33
C GLU A 201 21.19 3.46 -5.02
N PHE A 202 21.66 2.23 -4.76
CA PHE A 202 20.96 1.05 -5.22
C PHE A 202 21.08 -0.12 -4.24
N ILE A 203 20.15 -1.06 -4.36
CA ILE A 203 20.20 -2.36 -3.69
C ILE A 203 20.03 -3.43 -4.77
N GLU A 204 20.95 -4.38 -4.80
CA GLU A 204 20.86 -5.57 -5.64
C GLU A 204 20.28 -6.74 -4.85
N VAL A 205 19.36 -7.46 -5.49
CA VAL A 205 18.68 -8.62 -4.92
C VAL A 205 18.80 -9.80 -5.88
N LEU A 206 19.33 -10.90 -5.41
CA LEU A 206 19.39 -12.17 -6.13
C LEU A 206 18.16 -13.03 -5.82
N VAL A 207 17.50 -13.53 -6.85
CA VAL A 207 16.36 -14.45 -6.75
C VAL A 207 16.86 -15.88 -6.58
N ARG A 208 16.47 -16.54 -5.47
CA ARG A 208 16.89 -17.91 -5.12
C ARG A 208 15.85 -18.97 -5.49
N SER A 209 14.58 -18.60 -5.66
CA SER A 209 13.51 -19.46 -6.18
C SER A 209 12.56 -18.70 -7.07
N ASP A 210 11.85 -19.39 -7.95
CA ASP A 210 10.80 -18.78 -8.76
C ASP A 210 9.70 -18.21 -7.89
N GLY A 211 9.02 -17.13 -8.36
CA GLY A 211 7.91 -16.52 -7.62
C GLY A 211 7.44 -15.20 -8.21
N ASN A 212 6.81 -14.40 -7.35
CA ASN A 212 6.29 -13.08 -7.68
C ASN A 212 6.69 -12.06 -6.60
N LEU A 213 7.05 -10.85 -7.00
CA LEU A 213 7.52 -9.80 -6.09
C LEU A 213 6.40 -8.93 -5.50
N ALA A 214 5.15 -9.08 -5.96
CA ALA A 214 4.03 -8.27 -5.50
C ALA A 214 3.94 -8.19 -3.97
N GLY A 215 3.80 -6.97 -3.45
CA GLY A 215 3.62 -6.73 -2.02
C GLY A 215 4.86 -6.94 -1.16
N LEU A 216 6.04 -7.12 -1.76
CA LEU A 216 7.32 -7.05 -1.05
C LEU A 216 7.81 -5.61 -0.98
N GLU A 217 8.61 -5.30 0.03
CA GLU A 217 9.21 -3.98 0.19
C GLU A 217 10.67 -4.05 0.67
N LEU A 218 11.48 -3.11 0.22
CA LEU A 218 12.71 -2.74 0.88
C LEU A 218 12.37 -1.64 1.90
N PHE A 219 12.77 -1.83 3.14
CA PHE A 219 12.49 -0.92 4.26
C PHE A 219 13.82 -0.46 4.86
N SER A 220 13.96 0.85 5.09
CA SER A 220 15.07 1.43 5.85
C SER A 220 14.58 1.78 7.26
N ALA A 221 15.23 1.25 8.26
CA ALA A 221 14.88 1.54 9.64
C ALA A 221 15.29 2.97 10.06
N ASP A 222 16.38 3.53 9.50
CA ASP A 222 16.76 4.93 9.71
C ASP A 222 15.68 5.90 9.20
N LYS A 223 15.07 5.61 8.05
CA LYS A 223 13.97 6.40 7.51
C LYS A 223 12.61 6.03 8.13
N ASN A 224 12.53 4.90 8.82
CA ASN A 224 11.30 4.31 9.32
C ASN A 224 10.22 4.21 8.23
N ALA A 225 10.63 3.84 7.03
CA ALA A 225 9.77 3.82 5.84
C ALA A 225 10.19 2.78 4.81
N ALA A 226 9.23 2.32 4.01
CA ALA A 226 9.52 1.60 2.78
C ALA A 226 10.25 2.54 1.80
N ILE A 227 11.43 2.13 1.38
CA ILE A 227 12.25 2.86 0.39
C ILE A 227 11.97 2.39 -1.03
N TYR A 228 11.38 1.20 -1.18
CA TYR A 228 10.84 0.68 -2.44
C TYR A 228 9.77 -0.37 -2.17
N THR A 229 8.68 -0.34 -2.93
CA THR A 229 7.63 -1.37 -2.91
C THR A 229 7.58 -2.05 -4.27
N PHE A 230 7.78 -3.36 -4.29
CA PHE A 230 7.82 -4.12 -5.52
C PHE A 230 6.44 -4.26 -6.14
N PRO A 231 6.29 -3.93 -7.44
CA PRO A 231 5.10 -4.26 -8.20
C PRO A 231 4.99 -5.77 -8.46
N ALA A 232 3.89 -6.18 -9.06
CA ALA A 232 3.67 -7.57 -9.45
C ALA A 232 4.58 -7.96 -10.62
N ILE A 233 5.71 -8.59 -10.34
CA ILE A 233 6.69 -9.06 -11.31
C ILE A 233 6.95 -10.55 -11.05
N LYS A 234 6.77 -11.39 -12.07
CA LYS A 234 7.22 -12.78 -12.03
C LYS A 234 8.72 -12.84 -12.20
N VAL A 235 9.37 -13.58 -11.33
CA VAL A 235 10.83 -13.78 -11.32
C VAL A 235 11.19 -15.24 -11.30
N LYS A 236 12.36 -15.57 -11.82
CA LYS A 236 12.92 -16.92 -11.87
C LYS A 236 14.16 -17.00 -11.01
N ARG A 237 14.46 -18.18 -10.54
CA ARG A 237 15.72 -18.47 -9.86
C ARG A 237 16.92 -18.03 -10.69
N LYS A 238 17.82 -17.27 -10.06
CA LYS A 238 19.02 -16.62 -10.62
C LYS A 238 18.77 -15.28 -11.32
N ASP A 239 17.53 -14.80 -11.39
CA ASP A 239 17.31 -13.42 -11.78
C ASP A 239 18.02 -12.48 -10.79
N ILE A 240 18.58 -11.41 -11.32
CA ILE A 240 19.18 -10.32 -10.55
C ILE A 240 18.26 -9.12 -10.71
N ILE A 241 17.97 -8.44 -9.60
CA ILE A 241 17.14 -7.24 -9.57
C ILE A 241 17.97 -6.12 -8.97
N VAL A 242 18.09 -5.02 -9.67
CA VAL A 242 18.72 -3.80 -9.15
C VAL A 242 17.64 -2.76 -8.89
N VAL A 243 17.46 -2.39 -7.65
CA VAL A 243 16.54 -1.33 -7.25
C VAL A 243 17.33 -0.04 -7.09
N HIS A 244 17.17 0.87 -8.03
CA HIS A 244 17.73 2.21 -8.01
C HIS A 244 16.87 3.12 -7.14
N LEU A 245 17.43 3.69 -6.09
CA LEU A 245 16.68 4.39 -5.07
C LEU A 245 16.55 5.90 -5.28
N THR A 246 17.20 6.42 -6.32
CA THR A 246 17.13 7.84 -6.69
C THR A 246 17.11 7.99 -8.21
N ASN A 247 16.42 9.00 -8.75
CA ASN A 247 16.45 9.42 -10.16
C ASN A 247 15.57 8.69 -11.17
N ALA A 248 14.36 8.22 -10.79
CA ALA A 248 13.42 7.62 -11.75
C ALA A 248 12.90 8.59 -12.85
N ASP A 249 13.10 9.91 -12.69
CA ASP A 249 12.64 10.92 -13.67
C ASP A 249 13.66 11.20 -14.79
N GLU A 250 14.78 10.47 -14.85
CA GLU A 250 15.81 10.74 -15.83
C GLU A 250 15.52 10.07 -17.16
N GLU A 251 15.79 10.80 -18.23
CA GLU A 251 15.71 10.28 -19.58
C GLU A 251 16.60 9.04 -19.73
N GLY A 252 15.99 7.89 -20.02
CA GLY A 252 16.69 6.61 -20.13
C GLY A 252 16.53 5.66 -18.94
N ALA A 253 16.06 6.12 -17.78
CA ALA A 253 15.65 5.24 -16.68
C ALA A 253 14.26 4.67 -16.97
N LYS A 254 14.14 3.35 -17.05
CA LYS A 254 12.86 2.66 -17.32
C LYS A 254 12.64 1.55 -16.32
N ASP A 255 11.49 1.57 -15.70
CA ASP A 255 11.03 0.48 -14.82
C ASP A 255 10.76 -0.79 -15.63
N GLU A 256 11.50 -1.84 -15.36
CA GLU A 256 11.40 -3.11 -16.07
C GLU A 256 10.39 -4.04 -15.39
N THR A 257 9.15 -3.61 -15.33
CA THR A 257 8.05 -4.34 -14.67
C THR A 257 7.44 -5.46 -15.51
N GLY A 258 7.70 -5.47 -16.84
CA GLY A 258 7.27 -6.51 -17.78
C GLY A 258 8.30 -7.64 -17.96
N ASP A 259 8.17 -8.40 -19.04
CA ASP A 259 9.09 -9.50 -19.37
C ASP A 259 10.43 -9.01 -19.94
N ALA A 260 10.46 -7.82 -20.53
CA ALA A 260 11.66 -7.23 -21.10
C ALA A 260 12.58 -6.64 -20.04
N ILE A 261 13.87 -6.89 -20.17
CA ILE A 261 14.96 -6.31 -19.39
C ILE A 261 15.89 -5.51 -20.30
N ASN A 262 16.87 -4.81 -19.73
CA ASN A 262 17.84 -3.98 -20.48
C ASN A 262 17.16 -2.83 -21.25
N LEU A 263 16.19 -2.17 -20.60
CA LEU A 263 15.50 -1.01 -21.16
C LEU A 263 16.18 0.32 -20.77
N SER A 264 16.95 0.34 -19.67
CA SER A 264 17.64 1.52 -19.11
C SER A 264 19.09 1.62 -19.63
N LYS A 265 19.27 1.89 -20.91
CA LYS A 265 20.57 1.76 -21.61
C LYS A 265 21.62 2.82 -21.30
N THR A 266 21.25 3.93 -20.68
CA THR A 266 22.15 5.08 -20.52
C THR A 266 22.56 5.33 -19.07
N HIS A 267 22.17 4.48 -18.16
CA HIS A 267 22.39 4.66 -16.74
C HIS A 267 23.69 3.95 -16.27
N TRP A 268 24.40 4.56 -15.28
CA TRP A 268 25.69 4.03 -14.78
C TRP A 268 25.60 2.62 -14.24
N TYR A 269 24.49 2.29 -13.58
CA TYR A 269 24.29 1.01 -12.92
C TYR A 269 23.27 0.13 -13.61
N SER A 270 22.73 0.54 -14.76
CA SER A 270 21.89 -0.35 -15.55
C SER A 270 22.71 -1.49 -16.16
N SER A 271 22.13 -2.67 -16.18
CA SER A 271 22.78 -3.91 -16.62
C SER A 271 21.93 -4.62 -17.66
N ASP A 272 22.57 -5.23 -18.65
CA ASP A 272 21.93 -6.10 -19.63
C ASP A 272 21.56 -7.49 -19.06
N ARG A 273 21.96 -7.77 -17.83
CA ARG A 273 21.79 -9.06 -17.15
C ARG A 273 20.85 -8.99 -15.94
N ALA A 274 20.51 -7.81 -15.50
CA ALA A 274 19.64 -7.58 -14.35
C ALA A 274 18.37 -6.86 -14.78
N ARG A 275 17.37 -6.95 -13.97
CA ARG A 275 16.14 -6.18 -14.05
C ARG A 275 16.33 -4.87 -13.28
N ASP A 276 16.23 -3.75 -13.96
CA ASP A 276 16.34 -2.43 -13.35
C ASP A 276 14.96 -1.92 -12.91
N LEU A 277 14.84 -1.61 -11.62
CA LEU A 277 13.64 -1.03 -11.00
C LEU A 277 14.00 0.30 -10.36
N TRP A 278 13.12 1.30 -10.47
CA TRP A 278 13.42 2.67 -10.12
C TRP A 278 12.46 3.25 -9.08
N ASN A 279 13.02 3.88 -8.05
CA ASN A 279 12.23 4.71 -7.14
C ASN A 279 12.10 6.13 -7.73
N ALA A 280 10.88 6.66 -7.81
CA ALA A 280 10.58 8.00 -8.29
C ALA A 280 11.20 9.14 -7.44
N GLY A 281 11.81 8.84 -6.29
CA GLY A 281 12.40 9.82 -5.40
C GLY A 281 13.75 10.38 -5.87
N LYS A 282 14.00 11.67 -5.58
CA LYS A 282 15.29 12.34 -5.83
C LYS A 282 16.17 12.45 -4.59
N LYS A 283 15.65 12.08 -3.42
CA LYS A 283 16.37 12.17 -2.13
C LYS A 283 17.02 10.84 -1.80
N SER A 284 18.12 10.89 -1.07
CA SER A 284 18.74 9.72 -0.47
C SER A 284 17.74 8.95 0.39
N CYS A 285 17.62 7.66 0.14
CA CYS A 285 16.67 6.76 0.79
C CYS A 285 17.31 5.94 1.91
N MET A 286 18.64 5.86 1.97
CA MET A 286 19.37 5.13 3.01
C MET A 286 20.23 6.08 3.85
N ALA A 287 20.50 5.68 5.09
CA ALA A 287 21.45 6.41 5.92
C ALA A 287 22.89 6.24 5.40
N LYS A 288 23.72 7.26 5.64
CA LYS A 288 25.12 7.20 5.23
C LYS A 288 25.97 6.34 6.18
N GLU A 289 25.73 6.43 7.47
CA GLU A 289 26.60 5.85 8.49
C GLU A 289 26.08 4.51 9.00
N ALA A 290 24.81 4.47 9.44
CA ALA A 290 24.19 3.27 10.01
C ALA A 290 22.75 3.12 9.55
N ASP A 291 22.37 1.90 9.16
CA ASP A 291 20.99 1.54 8.83
C ASP A 291 20.76 0.03 8.99
N VAL A 292 19.50 -0.33 9.10
CA VAL A 292 19.01 -1.70 8.99
C VAL A 292 18.07 -1.75 7.81
N ILE A 293 18.50 -2.40 6.75
CA ILE A 293 17.72 -2.61 5.53
C ILE A 293 17.03 -3.94 5.63
N LEU A 294 15.71 -3.94 5.55
CA LEU A 294 14.90 -5.14 5.58
C LEU A 294 14.23 -5.36 4.22
N LEU A 295 14.40 -6.53 3.64
CA LEU A 295 13.59 -7.02 2.55
C LEU A 295 12.47 -7.85 3.17
N ARG A 296 11.22 -7.39 3.07
CA ARG A 296 10.10 -7.98 3.81
C ARG A 296 8.78 -7.93 3.03
N ASN A 297 7.82 -8.72 3.45
CA ASN A 297 6.44 -8.61 3.01
C ASN A 297 5.79 -7.35 3.65
N ALA A 298 5.22 -6.46 2.83
CA ALA A 298 4.63 -5.21 3.30
C ALA A 298 3.40 -5.41 4.20
N ARG A 299 2.68 -6.53 4.05
CA ARG A 299 1.43 -6.81 4.76
C ARG A 299 1.66 -7.37 6.17
N ASP A 300 2.38 -8.49 6.26
CA ASP A 300 2.60 -9.23 7.52
C ASP A 300 3.94 -8.93 8.19
N LYS A 301 4.74 -8.06 7.56
CA LYS A 301 6.09 -7.65 7.97
C LYS A 301 7.10 -8.79 8.11
N ARG A 302 6.78 -9.98 7.57
CA ARG A 302 7.70 -11.13 7.56
C ARG A 302 8.96 -10.78 6.78
N ILE A 303 10.11 -10.87 7.46
CA ILE A 303 11.43 -10.56 6.90
C ILE A 303 11.91 -11.73 6.05
N LEU A 304 12.30 -11.42 4.81
CA LEU A 304 12.83 -12.37 3.82
C LEU A 304 14.35 -12.37 3.81
N ASP A 305 14.96 -11.18 3.92
CA ASP A 305 16.41 -10.98 4.09
C ASP A 305 16.70 -9.64 4.77
N ALA A 306 17.92 -9.44 5.25
CA ALA A 306 18.33 -8.22 5.94
C ALA A 306 19.81 -7.88 5.65
N PHE A 307 20.12 -6.58 5.69
CA PHE A 307 21.47 -6.08 5.68
C PHE A 307 21.63 -4.96 6.73
N LEU A 308 22.58 -5.15 7.65
CA LEU A 308 22.86 -4.22 8.74
C LEU A 308 24.26 -3.62 8.55
N TYR A 309 24.40 -2.31 8.67
CA TYR A 309 25.70 -1.64 8.64
C TYR A 309 25.78 -0.49 9.63
N ALA A 310 26.99 -0.26 10.17
CA ALA A 310 27.29 0.80 11.13
C ALA A 310 28.79 1.11 11.14
N PRO A 311 29.22 2.29 11.61
CA PRO A 311 30.65 2.61 11.82
C PRO A 311 31.28 1.67 12.82
N GLU A 312 32.58 1.39 12.66
CA GLU A 312 33.33 0.54 13.60
C GLU A 312 33.36 1.11 15.02
N ALA A 313 33.41 2.44 15.14
CA ALA A 313 33.46 3.15 16.43
C ALA A 313 32.08 3.30 17.10
N ALA A 314 30.98 2.82 16.48
CA ALA A 314 29.69 2.95 17.09
C ALA A 314 29.51 1.90 18.22
N GLU A 315 29.06 2.40 19.39
CA GLU A 315 28.90 1.59 20.61
C GLU A 315 27.46 1.02 20.72
N ASP A 316 26.46 1.74 20.15
CA ASP A 316 25.06 1.31 20.17
C ASP A 316 24.31 1.89 18.95
N TRP A 317 23.12 1.37 18.66
CA TRP A 317 22.23 1.90 17.63
C TRP A 317 21.75 3.31 17.99
N THR A 318 21.76 4.21 17.02
CA THR A 318 21.43 5.63 17.23
C THR A 318 19.96 5.91 17.52
N SER A 319 19.08 4.92 17.33
CA SER A 319 17.66 5.02 17.63
C SER A 319 17.06 3.66 18.00
N GLU A 320 15.95 3.70 18.76
CA GLU A 320 15.20 2.49 19.12
C GLU A 320 14.63 1.76 17.89
N VAL A 321 14.29 2.50 16.84
CA VAL A 321 13.79 1.90 15.59
C VAL A 321 14.86 1.05 14.90
N LEU A 322 16.11 1.51 14.86
CA LEU A 322 17.23 0.73 14.32
C LEU A 322 17.49 -0.51 15.15
N LYS A 323 17.49 -0.38 16.48
CA LYS A 323 17.68 -1.48 17.41
C LYS A 323 16.60 -2.54 17.25
N GLN A 324 15.33 -2.13 17.27
CA GLN A 324 14.21 -3.03 17.07
C GLN A 324 14.29 -3.76 15.73
N ALA A 325 14.61 -3.04 14.64
CA ALA A 325 14.75 -3.66 13.32
C ALA A 325 15.89 -4.69 13.26
N ALA A 326 17.01 -4.43 13.96
CA ALA A 326 18.11 -5.39 14.10
C ALA A 326 17.69 -6.63 14.90
N GLU A 327 16.96 -6.44 15.98
CA GLU A 327 16.39 -7.54 16.80
C GLU A 327 15.41 -8.39 15.98
N GLU A 328 14.53 -7.76 15.21
CA GLU A 328 13.58 -8.44 14.31
C GLU A 328 14.31 -9.25 13.23
N ALA A 329 15.36 -8.70 12.62
CA ALA A 329 16.18 -9.39 11.63
C ALA A 329 16.89 -10.61 12.21
N ALA A 330 17.43 -10.48 13.41
CA ALA A 330 18.09 -11.58 14.15
C ALA A 330 17.09 -12.65 14.56
N ALA A 331 15.94 -12.27 15.11
CA ALA A 331 14.88 -13.19 15.52
C ALA A 331 14.31 -13.98 14.34
N ALA A 332 14.23 -13.35 13.15
CA ALA A 332 13.83 -14.00 11.89
C ALA A 332 14.94 -14.90 11.30
N GLY A 333 16.14 -14.96 11.91
CA GLY A 333 17.28 -15.71 11.39
C GLY A 333 17.86 -15.13 10.08
N LYS A 334 17.59 -13.85 9.81
CA LYS A 334 18.03 -13.15 8.58
C LYS A 334 19.29 -12.32 8.79
N TRP A 335 19.75 -12.23 10.04
CA TRP A 335 21.05 -11.68 10.39
C TRP A 335 21.59 -12.38 11.65
N SER A 336 22.92 -12.44 11.78
CA SER A 336 23.58 -13.07 12.93
C SER A 336 23.95 -12.01 13.98
N GLY A 337 23.11 -11.90 15.02
CA GLY A 337 23.24 -10.91 16.09
C GLY A 337 22.39 -9.67 15.85
N ALA A 338 22.02 -8.99 16.94
CA ALA A 338 21.19 -7.78 16.91
C ALA A 338 21.94 -6.52 17.39
N ASP A 339 23.05 -6.72 18.10
CA ASP A 339 23.85 -5.59 18.57
C ASP A 339 24.62 -4.93 17.41
N ILE A 340 25.02 -3.66 17.60
CA ILE A 340 25.66 -2.87 16.57
C ILE A 340 27.02 -3.46 16.11
N ASN A 341 27.68 -4.24 16.96
CA ASN A 341 28.94 -4.90 16.60
C ASN A 341 28.73 -6.04 15.61
N SER A 342 27.51 -6.57 15.52
CA SER A 342 27.13 -7.57 14.53
C SER A 342 26.90 -6.97 13.14
N ALA A 343 26.87 -5.63 12.99
CA ALA A 343 26.67 -4.95 11.71
C ALA A 343 27.95 -4.95 10.85
N ALA A 344 27.79 -4.93 9.52
CA ALA A 344 28.87 -4.72 8.59
C ALA A 344 29.47 -3.31 8.79
N LYS A 345 30.82 -3.19 8.73
CA LYS A 345 31.48 -1.92 9.01
C LYS A 345 31.36 -0.96 7.83
N SER A 346 30.81 0.26 8.09
CA SER A 346 30.59 1.29 7.07
C SER A 346 31.78 2.21 6.83
N ASP A 347 32.83 2.05 7.60
CA ASP A 347 34.03 2.87 7.47
C ASP A 347 34.69 2.70 6.11
N GLY A 348 35.01 3.83 5.46
CA GLY A 348 35.63 3.83 4.14
C GLY A 348 34.68 3.63 2.96
N ILE A 349 33.35 3.55 3.18
CA ILE A 349 32.37 3.58 2.09
C ILE A 349 32.31 5.01 1.50
N VAL A 350 32.42 5.12 0.20
CA VAL A 350 32.39 6.37 -0.57
C VAL A 350 31.57 6.17 -1.85
N PRO A 351 31.18 7.22 -2.59
CA PRO A 351 30.34 7.10 -3.80
C PRO A 351 30.88 6.22 -4.93
N SER A 352 32.07 5.70 -4.83
CA SER A 352 32.65 4.77 -5.80
C SER A 352 32.83 3.36 -5.24
N LYS A 353 32.17 3.04 -4.14
CA LYS A 353 32.24 1.75 -3.47
C LYS A 353 30.87 1.31 -2.99
N SER A 354 30.65 0.02 -2.92
CA SER A 354 29.45 -0.61 -2.38
C SER A 354 29.83 -1.68 -1.34
N PHE A 355 28.85 -2.09 -0.56
CA PHE A 355 28.92 -3.33 0.21
C PHE A 355 28.55 -4.49 -0.70
N VAL A 356 29.37 -5.52 -0.76
CA VAL A 356 29.13 -6.73 -1.56
C VAL A 356 29.16 -7.95 -0.65
N LYS A 357 28.18 -8.82 -0.82
CA LYS A 357 28.08 -10.08 -0.10
C LYS A 357 28.92 -11.16 -0.77
N SER A 358 29.80 -11.79 -0.01
CA SER A 358 30.58 -12.95 -0.41
C SER A 358 30.15 -14.18 0.40
N GLY A 359 29.49 -15.12 -0.24
CA GLY A 359 29.03 -16.34 0.42
C GLY A 359 27.57 -16.24 0.94
N ARG A 360 27.12 -17.30 1.64
CA ARG A 360 25.69 -17.49 1.99
C ARG A 360 25.33 -17.13 3.43
N LYS A 361 26.29 -16.68 4.23
CA LYS A 361 26.02 -16.36 5.64
C LYS A 361 25.28 -15.04 5.77
N ASN A 362 24.30 -14.99 6.65
CA ASN A 362 23.61 -13.77 7.02
C ASN A 362 24.32 -13.12 8.23
N ALA A 363 25.51 -12.61 8.00
CA ALA A 363 26.38 -12.02 9.02
C ALA A 363 27.34 -11.01 8.41
N ALA A 364 27.83 -10.06 9.19
CA ALA A 364 28.80 -9.05 8.77
C ALA A 364 30.04 -9.66 8.09
N SER A 365 30.49 -10.82 8.55
CA SER A 365 31.68 -11.51 7.99
C SER A 365 31.50 -11.96 6.54
N ALA A 366 30.29 -11.98 6.02
CA ALA A 366 30.01 -12.27 4.61
C ALA A 366 30.03 -11.01 3.73
N TRP A 367 30.18 -9.83 4.31
CA TRP A 367 30.16 -8.57 3.60
C TRP A 367 31.53 -7.89 3.57
N SER A 368 31.83 -7.25 2.47
CA SER A 368 33.03 -6.45 2.30
C SER A 368 32.74 -5.20 1.49
N ILE A 369 33.56 -4.17 1.67
CA ILE A 369 33.51 -2.96 0.86
C ILE A 369 34.37 -3.17 -0.39
N THR A 370 33.80 -2.90 -1.57
CA THR A 370 34.48 -3.01 -2.86
C THR A 370 35.68 -2.06 -2.95
N LYS A 371 36.62 -2.36 -3.86
CA LYS A 371 37.64 -1.38 -4.28
C LYS A 371 36.96 -0.20 -4.96
N SER A 372 37.66 0.95 -5.05
CA SER A 372 37.12 2.11 -5.78
C SER A 372 36.75 1.75 -7.22
N ARG A 373 35.57 2.14 -7.66
CA ARG A 373 34.94 1.74 -8.94
C ARG A 373 34.66 0.24 -9.06
N GLY A 374 34.48 -0.41 -7.93
CA GLY A 374 34.19 -1.85 -7.86
C GLY A 374 32.71 -2.17 -7.63
N GLU A 375 31.85 -1.17 -7.70
CA GLU A 375 30.41 -1.36 -7.72
C GLU A 375 30.02 -2.17 -8.96
N SER A 376 29.20 -3.19 -8.76
CA SER A 376 28.97 -4.24 -9.78
C SER A 376 27.48 -4.51 -10.06
N ALA A 377 26.62 -3.53 -9.86
CA ALA A 377 25.17 -3.68 -10.03
C ALA A 377 24.80 -4.55 -11.25
N GLY A 378 24.08 -5.65 -11.01
CA GLY A 378 23.64 -6.58 -12.04
C GLY A 378 24.73 -7.45 -12.67
N ARG A 379 25.91 -7.58 -12.08
CA ARG A 379 27.05 -8.31 -12.66
C ARG A 379 27.55 -9.48 -11.82
N VAL A 380 26.85 -9.85 -10.75
CA VAL A 380 27.24 -10.97 -9.87
C VAL A 380 27.03 -12.33 -10.52
#